data_611039d80ac07a9aab9a8a28a1863bd6
#
_entry.id   611039d80ac07a9aab9a8a28a1863bd6
#
_cell.length_a   1.000
_cell.length_b   1.000
_cell.length_c   1.000
_cell.angle_alpha   90.00
_cell.angle_beta   90.00
_cell.angle_gamma   90.00
#
_symmetry.space_group_name_H-M   'P 1'
#
loop_
_entity.id
_entity.type
_entity.pdbx_description
1 polymer ?
#
loop_
_entity_poly.entity_id
_entity_poly.type
_entity_poly.pdbx_seq_one_letter_code
_entity_poly.pdbx_strand_id
1 'polypeptide(L)'
;MIVAISSLIAIGLHIVNTASNQIQQKHNLVQTTTFIQNIAQILKKKSGDINSSEGLELLISLPIDLISNEIEAHISFDSAAKGLNPNNFLKIEHNKTVFNPEYILLFDRILQSANVQSKELFLAMIEDTLDKDLDERIPGSEIALYDKRFAQGNIENFKKFWMLVKHYVSLTGDPNIYTIPWNKILGFFSKTIDFNYISPILLKYMLPYVDAESIKKLTTAKRVNFSKWKDLPLAKEDKDKLKKYNISFFVPIVEGNLSIKQADQKSFARFVYDIKQKKVVDIGFKID
;
A
#
# COMPACT_ATOMS: atom_id res chain seq x y z
N MET A 1 -21.48 53.20 1.98
CA MET A 1 -22.62 52.32 1.59
C MET A 1 -22.26 51.38 0.44
N ILE A 2 -21.73 51.85 -0.69
CA ILE A 2 -21.37 51.00 -1.85
C ILE A 2 -20.36 49.85 -1.47
N VAL A 3 -19.32 50.16 -0.71
CA VAL A 3 -18.29 49.20 -0.29
C VAL A 3 -18.88 48.06 0.59
N ALA A 4 -19.81 48.41 1.49
CA ALA A 4 -20.48 47.39 2.33
C ALA A 4 -21.36 46.44 1.52
N ILE A 5 -22.07 46.96 0.51
CA ILE A 5 -22.90 46.15 -0.39
C ILE A 5 -22.02 45.23 -1.25
N SER A 6 -20.92 45.76 -1.79
CA SER A 6 -19.96 44.95 -2.58
C SER A 6 -19.32 43.82 -1.75
N SER A 7 -19.00 44.09 -0.48
CA SER A 7 -18.48 43.06 0.43
C SER A 7 -19.51 41.98 0.74
N LEU A 8 -20.77 42.33 0.95
CA LEU A 8 -21.86 41.39 1.18
C LEU A 8 -22.11 40.51 -0.04
N ILE A 9 -22.08 41.07 -1.24
CA ILE A 9 -22.22 40.33 -2.50
C ILE A 9 -21.04 39.37 -2.68
N ALA A 10 -19.80 39.82 -2.42
CA ALA A 10 -18.62 38.97 -2.51
C ALA A 10 -18.66 37.77 -1.53
N ILE A 11 -19.08 38.00 -0.27
CA ILE A 11 -19.27 36.95 0.74
C ILE A 11 -20.38 35.99 0.30
N GLY A 12 -21.49 36.53 -0.19
CA GLY A 12 -22.61 35.72 -0.69
C GLY A 12 -22.21 34.80 -1.86
N LEU A 13 -21.48 35.35 -2.84
CA LEU A 13 -20.92 34.58 -3.97
C LEU A 13 -19.92 33.54 -3.51
N HIS A 14 -19.05 33.86 -2.55
CA HIS A 14 -18.13 32.88 -1.99
C HIS A 14 -18.85 31.70 -1.30
N ILE A 15 -19.86 31.99 -0.51
CA ILE A 15 -20.70 30.96 0.14
C ILE A 15 -21.39 30.07 -0.89
N VAL A 16 -22.00 30.68 -1.92
CA VAL A 16 -22.69 29.94 -2.99
C VAL A 16 -21.72 29.06 -3.77
N ASN A 17 -20.55 29.58 -4.16
CA ASN A 17 -19.51 28.83 -4.85
C ASN A 17 -19.00 27.67 -3.98
N THR A 18 -18.76 27.90 -2.69
CA THR A 18 -18.31 26.86 -1.76
C THR A 18 -19.38 25.76 -1.60
N ALA A 19 -20.63 26.13 -1.46
CA ALA A 19 -21.75 25.18 -1.35
C ALA A 19 -21.93 24.39 -2.66
N SER A 20 -21.84 25.04 -3.82
CA SER A 20 -21.89 24.37 -5.14
C SER A 20 -20.76 23.37 -5.30
N ASN A 21 -19.52 23.75 -4.97
CA ASN A 21 -18.37 22.86 -5.04
C ASN A 21 -18.53 21.65 -4.10
N GLN A 22 -19.04 21.85 -2.88
CA GLN A 22 -19.31 20.75 -1.94
C GLN A 22 -20.39 19.78 -2.44
N ILE A 23 -21.46 20.28 -3.06
CA ILE A 23 -22.52 19.47 -3.65
C ILE A 23 -21.94 18.64 -4.80
N GLN A 24 -21.13 19.26 -5.64
CA GLN A 24 -20.51 18.62 -6.79
C GLN A 24 -19.48 17.56 -6.36
N GLN A 25 -18.66 17.85 -5.33
CA GLN A 25 -17.75 16.87 -4.75
C GLN A 25 -18.48 15.67 -4.17
N LYS A 26 -19.61 15.87 -3.47
CA LYS A 26 -20.46 14.79 -2.98
C LYS A 26 -21.05 13.96 -4.12
N HIS A 27 -21.49 14.61 -5.19
CA HIS A 27 -22.03 13.92 -6.37
C HIS A 27 -20.96 13.04 -7.02
N ASN A 28 -19.76 13.58 -7.24
CA ASN A 28 -18.64 12.83 -7.79
C ASN A 28 -18.22 11.66 -6.91
N LEU A 29 -18.24 11.84 -5.58
CA LEU A 29 -17.95 10.76 -4.63
C LEU A 29 -18.96 9.63 -4.74
N VAL A 30 -20.26 9.95 -4.80
CA VAL A 30 -21.33 8.96 -4.94
C VAL A 30 -21.21 8.21 -6.26
N GLN A 31 -20.98 8.92 -7.37
CA GLN A 31 -20.78 8.30 -8.69
C GLN A 31 -19.57 7.38 -8.68
N THR A 32 -18.42 7.87 -8.19
CA THR A 32 -17.17 7.08 -8.13
C THR A 32 -17.36 5.83 -7.28
N THR A 33 -18.04 5.95 -6.14
CA THR A 33 -18.37 4.80 -5.28
C THR A 33 -19.26 3.78 -6.01
N THR A 34 -20.26 4.24 -6.75
CA THR A 34 -21.13 3.39 -7.56
C THR A 34 -20.34 2.66 -8.66
N PHE A 35 -19.41 3.35 -9.33
CA PHE A 35 -18.51 2.71 -10.28
C PHE A 35 -17.69 1.60 -9.64
N ILE A 36 -17.06 1.86 -8.48
CA ILE A 36 -16.29 0.85 -7.75
C ILE A 36 -17.16 -0.35 -7.36
N GLN A 37 -18.40 -0.12 -6.91
CA GLN A 37 -19.33 -1.20 -6.58
C GLN A 37 -19.70 -2.05 -7.80
N ASN A 38 -19.92 -1.43 -8.95
CA ASN A 38 -20.21 -2.13 -10.20
C ASN A 38 -18.99 -2.96 -10.66
N ILE A 39 -17.79 -2.39 -10.59
CA ILE A 39 -16.54 -3.12 -10.87
C ILE A 39 -16.40 -4.32 -9.92
N ALA A 40 -16.62 -4.12 -8.62
CA ALA A 40 -16.57 -5.19 -7.63
C ALA A 40 -17.58 -6.32 -7.91
N GLN A 41 -18.79 -5.99 -8.40
CA GLN A 41 -19.77 -7.00 -8.83
C GLN A 41 -19.29 -7.79 -10.06
N ILE A 42 -18.66 -7.11 -11.03
CA ILE A 42 -18.07 -7.78 -12.21
C ILE A 42 -16.94 -8.72 -11.76
N LEU A 43 -16.00 -8.23 -10.92
CA LEU A 43 -14.92 -9.05 -10.36
C LEU A 43 -15.46 -10.24 -9.56
N LYS A 44 -16.55 -10.05 -8.79
CA LYS A 44 -17.21 -11.12 -8.06
C LYS A 44 -17.74 -12.21 -9.01
N LYS A 45 -18.39 -11.82 -10.09
CA LYS A 45 -18.91 -12.77 -11.11
C LYS A 45 -17.80 -13.50 -11.83
N LYS A 46 -16.66 -12.82 -12.06
CA LYS A 46 -15.47 -13.33 -12.76
C LYS A 46 -14.42 -13.95 -11.85
N SER A 47 -14.67 -14.03 -10.55
CA SER A 47 -13.69 -14.55 -9.57
C SER A 47 -13.24 -15.99 -9.85
N GLY A 48 -14.08 -16.81 -10.51
CA GLY A 48 -13.71 -18.15 -10.94
C GLY A 48 -12.63 -18.15 -12.03
N ASP A 49 -12.73 -17.21 -12.97
CA ASP A 49 -11.79 -17.07 -14.09
C ASP A 49 -10.43 -16.50 -13.62
N ILE A 50 -10.43 -15.73 -12.51
CA ILE A 50 -9.25 -15.06 -11.94
C ILE A 50 -8.59 -15.91 -10.82
N ASN A 51 -9.03 -17.14 -10.62
CA ASN A 51 -8.55 -18.00 -9.53
C ASN A 51 -7.24 -18.76 -9.88
N SER A 52 -6.40 -18.15 -10.70
CA SER A 52 -5.06 -18.65 -11.06
C SER A 52 -4.10 -17.48 -11.28
N SER A 53 -2.79 -17.76 -11.31
CA SER A 53 -1.78 -16.75 -11.63
C SER A 53 -2.00 -16.17 -13.04
N GLU A 54 -2.38 -16.99 -14.00
CA GLU A 54 -2.64 -16.58 -15.38
C GLU A 54 -3.88 -15.68 -15.47
N GLY A 55 -4.96 -16.05 -14.76
CA GLY A 55 -6.18 -15.23 -14.69
C GLY A 55 -5.95 -13.88 -14.02
N LEU A 56 -5.13 -13.86 -12.96
CA LEU A 56 -4.74 -12.62 -12.27
C LEU A 56 -3.87 -11.74 -13.18
N GLU A 57 -2.91 -12.32 -13.89
CA GLU A 57 -2.07 -11.60 -14.84
C GLU A 57 -2.88 -11.00 -15.99
N LEU A 58 -3.84 -11.76 -16.52
CA LEU A 58 -4.74 -11.26 -17.57
C LEU A 58 -5.51 -10.03 -17.07
N LEU A 59 -6.05 -10.08 -15.85
CA LEU A 59 -6.74 -8.92 -15.25
C LEU A 59 -5.82 -7.71 -15.10
N ILE A 60 -4.59 -7.91 -14.64
CA ILE A 60 -3.62 -6.82 -14.39
C ILE A 60 -3.09 -6.24 -15.70
N SER A 61 -2.94 -7.05 -16.73
CA SER A 61 -2.37 -6.63 -18.03
C SER A 61 -3.36 -5.90 -18.94
N LEU A 62 -4.66 -5.99 -18.67
CA LEU A 62 -5.70 -5.42 -19.52
C LEU A 62 -6.39 -4.23 -18.82
N PRO A 63 -5.98 -2.99 -19.10
CA PRO A 63 -6.74 -1.83 -18.66
C PRO A 63 -8.13 -1.84 -19.31
N ILE A 64 -9.11 -1.31 -18.61
CA ILE A 64 -10.50 -1.21 -19.06
C ILE A 64 -10.81 0.25 -19.30
N ASP A 65 -11.12 0.59 -20.55
CA ASP A 65 -11.59 1.91 -20.93
C ASP A 65 -13.09 1.88 -21.21
N LEU A 66 -13.83 2.70 -20.51
CA LEU A 66 -15.27 2.89 -20.68
C LEU A 66 -15.50 4.31 -21.16
N ILE A 67 -15.97 4.46 -22.40
CA ILE A 67 -16.19 5.75 -23.02
C ILE A 67 -17.68 5.86 -23.38
N SER A 68 -18.31 6.92 -22.89
CA SER A 68 -19.65 7.35 -23.29
C SER A 68 -19.60 8.84 -23.69
N ASN A 69 -20.71 9.37 -24.22
CA ASN A 69 -20.76 10.78 -24.63
C ASN A 69 -20.47 11.78 -23.52
N GLU A 70 -20.62 11.37 -22.25
CA GLU A 70 -20.51 12.26 -21.09
C GLU A 70 -19.40 11.85 -20.10
N ILE A 71 -18.96 10.59 -20.16
CA ILE A 71 -18.04 10.03 -19.16
C ILE A 71 -16.96 9.20 -19.84
N GLU A 72 -15.72 9.48 -19.52
CA GLU A 72 -14.56 8.65 -19.81
C GLU A 72 -14.05 8.03 -18.49
N ALA A 73 -14.05 6.72 -18.36
CA ALA A 73 -13.50 6.03 -17.21
C ALA A 73 -12.40 5.08 -17.63
N HIS A 74 -11.24 5.22 -17.00
CA HIS A 74 -10.08 4.34 -17.18
C HIS A 74 -9.82 3.58 -15.89
N ILE A 75 -9.72 2.26 -15.98
CA ILE A 75 -9.48 1.36 -14.85
C ILE A 75 -8.24 0.53 -15.16
N SER A 76 -7.25 0.58 -14.26
CA SER A 76 -6.09 -0.32 -14.31
C SER A 76 -5.99 -1.10 -13.01
N PHE A 77 -5.46 -2.31 -13.09
CA PHE A 77 -5.24 -3.18 -11.94
C PHE A 77 -3.76 -3.41 -11.70
N ASP A 78 -3.39 -3.62 -10.45
CA ASP A 78 -2.06 -4.05 -10.01
C ASP A 78 -2.22 -5.06 -8.87
N SER A 79 -1.18 -5.83 -8.54
CA SER A 79 -1.22 -6.67 -7.35
C SER A 79 -1.15 -5.82 -6.09
N ALA A 80 -2.04 -6.03 -5.15
CA ALA A 80 -1.98 -5.42 -3.82
C ALA A 80 -1.05 -6.18 -2.86
N ALA A 81 -0.45 -7.29 -3.32
CA ALA A 81 0.44 -8.16 -2.53
C ALA A 81 1.93 -8.04 -2.95
N LYS A 82 2.34 -6.92 -3.55
CA LYS A 82 3.70 -6.70 -4.07
C LYS A 82 4.74 -6.26 -3.04
N GLY A 83 4.31 -5.88 -1.85
CA GLY A 83 5.15 -5.31 -0.80
C GLY A 83 5.13 -6.10 0.51
N LEU A 84 6.07 -5.76 1.36
CA LEU A 84 6.23 -6.30 2.70
C LEU A 84 5.19 -5.70 3.65
N ASN A 85 4.41 -6.53 4.33
CA ASN A 85 3.49 -6.05 5.33
C ASN A 85 4.23 -5.81 6.67
N PRO A 86 4.27 -4.58 7.20
CA PRO A 86 4.96 -4.31 8.46
C PRO A 86 4.36 -5.07 9.65
N ASN A 87 3.09 -5.48 9.58
CA ASN A 87 2.47 -6.27 10.64
C ASN A 87 3.02 -7.70 10.73
N ASN A 88 3.84 -8.14 9.78
CA ASN A 88 4.57 -9.41 9.85
C ASN A 88 5.82 -9.35 10.77
N PHE A 89 6.12 -8.19 11.36
CA PHE A 89 7.04 -8.14 12.51
C PHE A 89 6.57 -9.02 13.67
N LEU A 90 5.25 -9.23 13.78
CA LEU A 90 4.68 -10.18 14.73
C LEU A 90 4.35 -11.50 14.04
N LYS A 91 4.76 -12.60 14.64
CA LYS A 91 4.39 -13.97 14.26
C LYS A 91 3.88 -14.74 15.47
N ILE A 92 3.14 -15.80 15.22
CA ILE A 92 2.67 -16.70 16.26
C ILE A 92 3.58 -17.92 16.28
N GLU A 93 4.26 -18.16 17.41
CA GLU A 93 5.04 -19.36 17.67
C GLU A 93 4.58 -19.99 18.99
N HIS A 94 4.28 -21.27 18.97
CA HIS A 94 3.82 -22.02 20.16
C HIS A 94 2.67 -21.33 20.90
N ASN A 95 1.69 -20.80 20.17
CA ASN A 95 0.55 -20.01 20.67
C ASN A 95 0.92 -18.70 21.39
N LYS A 96 2.13 -18.20 21.19
CA LYS A 96 2.57 -16.89 21.67
C LYS A 96 2.88 -15.96 20.52
N THR A 97 2.54 -14.70 20.69
CA THR A 97 2.97 -13.65 19.76
C THR A 97 4.42 -13.30 20.07
N VAL A 98 5.28 -13.41 19.06
CA VAL A 98 6.71 -13.09 19.16
C VAL A 98 7.12 -12.22 17.97
N PHE A 99 8.18 -11.45 18.13
CA PHE A 99 8.75 -10.68 17.03
C PHE A 99 9.48 -11.60 16.05
N ASN A 100 9.34 -11.29 14.77
CA ASN A 100 9.93 -12.06 13.68
C ASN A 100 11.34 -11.56 13.37
N PRO A 101 12.41 -12.28 13.75
CA PRO A 101 13.78 -11.81 13.60
C PRO A 101 14.17 -11.58 12.12
N GLU A 102 13.59 -12.33 11.19
CA GLU A 102 13.89 -12.18 9.75
C GLU A 102 13.38 -10.81 9.22
N TYR A 103 12.22 -10.35 9.72
CA TYR A 103 11.67 -9.05 9.35
C TYR A 103 12.48 -7.91 10.00
N ILE A 104 12.88 -8.06 11.26
CA ILE A 104 13.74 -7.09 11.96
C ILE A 104 15.06 -6.94 11.19
N LEU A 105 15.74 -8.04 10.84
CA LEU A 105 16.97 -8.02 10.07
C LEU A 105 16.82 -7.41 8.67
N LEU A 106 15.67 -7.63 8.02
CA LEU A 106 15.38 -7.04 6.72
C LEU A 106 15.23 -5.51 6.84
N PHE A 107 14.47 -5.04 7.82
CA PHE A 107 14.29 -3.61 8.04
C PHE A 107 15.60 -2.94 8.49
N ASP A 108 16.37 -3.57 9.37
CA ASP A 108 17.70 -3.07 9.74
C ASP A 108 18.58 -2.85 8.51
N ARG A 109 18.60 -3.81 7.58
CA ARG A 109 19.32 -3.70 6.31
C ARG A 109 18.80 -2.56 5.43
N ILE A 110 17.48 -2.38 5.35
CA ILE A 110 16.87 -1.28 4.60
C ILE A 110 17.30 0.07 5.20
N LEU A 111 17.20 0.23 6.51
CA LEU A 111 17.60 1.44 7.23
C LEU A 111 19.10 1.72 7.08
N GLN A 112 19.94 0.69 7.20
CA GLN A 112 21.39 0.79 7.02
C GLN A 112 21.76 1.25 5.60
N SER A 113 21.07 0.77 4.58
CA SER A 113 21.35 1.14 3.19
C SER A 113 21.11 2.63 2.90
N ALA A 114 20.26 3.28 3.69
CA ALA A 114 19.98 4.71 3.63
C ALA A 114 20.79 5.53 4.65
N ASN A 115 21.72 4.92 5.38
CA ASN A 115 22.50 5.56 6.45
C ASN A 115 21.62 6.19 7.55
N VAL A 116 20.52 5.56 7.88
CA VAL A 116 19.66 5.96 9.00
C VAL A 116 20.42 5.76 10.30
N GLN A 117 20.50 6.81 11.14
CA GLN A 117 21.40 6.83 12.30
C GLN A 117 20.90 5.95 13.45
N SER A 118 19.76 6.25 14.05
CA SER A 118 19.22 5.51 15.20
C SER A 118 18.26 4.42 14.76
N LYS A 119 18.75 3.42 14.01
CA LYS A 119 17.93 2.33 13.44
C LYS A 119 17.15 1.58 14.51
N GLU A 120 17.79 1.31 15.62
CA GLU A 120 17.23 0.58 16.76
C GLU A 120 15.99 1.28 17.31
N LEU A 121 16.01 2.63 17.39
CA LEU A 121 14.85 3.42 17.79
C LEU A 121 13.68 3.24 16.81
N PHE A 122 13.93 3.30 15.50
CA PHE A 122 12.85 3.13 14.52
C PHE A 122 12.28 1.70 14.53
N LEU A 123 13.12 0.68 14.71
CA LEU A 123 12.68 -0.70 14.86
C LEU A 123 11.82 -0.86 16.13
N ALA A 124 12.28 -0.30 17.27
CA ALA A 124 11.51 -0.30 18.51
C ALA A 124 10.16 0.41 18.33
N MET A 125 10.09 1.54 17.58
CA MET A 125 8.81 2.22 17.29
C MET A 125 7.83 1.32 16.53
N ILE A 126 8.31 0.48 15.60
CA ILE A 126 7.45 -0.48 14.90
C ILE A 126 6.97 -1.54 15.89
N GLU A 127 7.85 -2.05 16.73
CA GLU A 127 7.54 -3.09 17.71
C GLU A 127 6.53 -2.59 18.75
N ASP A 128 6.77 -1.41 19.36
CA ASP A 128 5.89 -0.79 20.34
C ASP A 128 4.55 -0.36 19.72
N THR A 129 4.53 0.00 18.43
CA THR A 129 3.26 0.25 17.73
C THR A 129 2.42 -1.01 17.59
N LEU A 130 3.05 -2.17 17.39
CA LEU A 130 2.36 -3.43 17.08
C LEU A 130 1.93 -4.22 18.31
N ASP A 131 2.57 -4.03 19.46
CA ASP A 131 2.13 -4.63 20.72
C ASP A 131 0.96 -3.85 21.34
N LYS A 132 0.55 -4.21 22.52
CA LYS A 132 -0.65 -3.64 23.16
C LYS A 132 -0.37 -2.98 24.49
N ASP A 133 0.89 -2.98 24.92
CA ASP A 133 1.28 -2.28 26.14
C ASP A 133 1.80 -0.87 25.83
N LEU A 134 2.13 -0.11 26.85
CA LEU A 134 2.68 1.25 26.75
C LEU A 134 4.12 1.31 27.26
N ASP A 135 4.80 0.18 27.31
CA ASP A 135 6.16 0.09 27.81
C ASP A 135 7.14 0.39 26.67
N GLU A 136 7.90 1.46 26.81
CA GLU A 136 8.91 1.84 25.81
C GLU A 136 10.12 0.87 25.84
N ARG A 137 10.45 0.28 24.69
CA ARG A 137 11.70 -0.49 24.54
C ARG A 137 12.93 0.40 24.55
N ILE A 138 12.79 1.55 23.93
CA ILE A 138 13.80 2.61 23.88
C ILE A 138 13.08 3.94 24.17
N PRO A 139 13.65 4.84 24.97
CA PRO A 139 13.01 6.14 25.24
C PRO A 139 12.58 6.85 23.95
N GLY A 140 11.29 7.17 23.83
CA GLY A 140 10.68 7.77 22.65
C GLY A 140 10.10 6.78 21.64
N SER A 141 10.21 5.46 21.84
CA SER A 141 9.69 4.47 20.87
C SER A 141 8.17 4.26 20.96
N GLU A 142 7.54 4.49 22.12
CA GLU A 142 6.09 4.37 22.29
C GLU A 142 5.37 5.69 21.94
N ILE A 143 4.95 5.80 20.69
CA ILE A 143 4.35 7.05 20.14
C ILE A 143 3.07 7.44 20.86
N ALA A 144 2.28 6.46 21.35
CA ALA A 144 1.02 6.72 22.05
C ALA A 144 1.19 7.52 23.35
N LEU A 145 2.37 7.48 23.97
CA LEU A 145 2.69 8.31 25.14
C LEU A 145 2.85 9.80 24.77
N TYR A 146 3.29 10.10 23.56
CA TYR A 146 3.60 11.45 23.07
C TYR A 146 2.48 12.06 22.20
N ASP A 147 1.75 11.25 21.46
CA ASP A 147 0.60 11.70 20.66
C ASP A 147 -0.64 10.85 20.98
N LYS A 148 -1.57 11.43 21.77
CA LYS A 148 -2.85 10.78 22.14
C LYS A 148 -3.75 10.42 20.95
N ARG A 149 -3.49 10.94 19.75
CA ARG A 149 -4.22 10.61 18.53
C ARG A 149 -3.64 9.38 17.84
N PHE A 150 -2.47 8.91 18.27
CA PHE A 150 -1.85 7.71 17.73
C PHE A 150 -2.47 6.47 18.40
N ALA A 151 -3.08 5.61 17.58
CA ALA A 151 -3.63 4.34 18.07
C ALA A 151 -2.59 3.23 17.86
N GLN A 152 -2.26 2.50 18.92
CA GLN A 152 -1.46 1.29 18.85
C GLN A 152 -2.14 0.19 18.01
N GLY A 153 -1.42 -0.86 17.72
CA GLY A 153 -1.87 -2.02 16.94
C GLY A 153 -1.43 -1.95 15.48
N ASN A 154 -2.14 -2.66 14.61
CA ASN A 154 -1.72 -2.82 13.23
C ASN A 154 -1.39 -1.52 12.51
N ILE A 155 -0.30 -1.54 11.75
CA ILE A 155 0.05 -0.49 10.81
C ILE A 155 -0.74 -0.75 9.52
N GLU A 156 -1.88 -0.09 9.39
CA GLU A 156 -2.90 -0.45 8.39
C GLU A 156 -2.65 0.18 7.01
N ASN A 157 -1.90 1.29 6.98
CA ASN A 157 -1.70 2.07 5.76
C ASN A 157 -0.47 2.98 5.87
N PHE A 158 -0.13 3.63 4.73
CA PHE A 158 0.96 4.60 4.69
C PHE A 158 0.76 5.79 5.63
N LYS A 159 -0.47 6.24 5.89
CA LYS A 159 -0.72 7.37 6.80
C LYS A 159 -0.20 7.04 8.21
N LYS A 160 -0.53 5.85 8.73
CA LYS A 160 -0.05 5.41 10.05
C LYS A 160 1.47 5.17 10.03
N PHE A 161 2.01 4.54 8.99
CA PHE A 161 3.45 4.36 8.84
C PHE A 161 4.22 5.70 8.81
N TRP A 162 3.69 6.70 8.10
CA TRP A 162 4.31 8.04 8.07
C TRP A 162 4.23 8.78 9.40
N MET A 163 3.33 8.42 10.32
CA MET A 163 3.36 8.94 11.69
C MET A 163 4.60 8.43 12.45
N LEU A 164 4.96 7.15 12.29
CA LEU A 164 6.19 6.60 12.87
C LEU A 164 7.43 7.32 12.31
N VAL A 165 7.51 7.44 10.98
CA VAL A 165 8.63 8.13 10.33
C VAL A 165 8.77 9.57 10.81
N LYS A 166 7.67 10.32 10.89
CA LYS A 166 7.68 11.70 11.37
C LYS A 166 8.09 11.81 12.83
N HIS A 167 7.62 10.90 13.69
CA HIS A 167 7.99 10.87 15.08
C HIS A 167 9.49 10.57 15.23
N TYR A 168 10.01 9.57 14.52
CA TYR A 168 11.43 9.29 14.46
C TYR A 168 12.25 10.53 14.08
N VAL A 169 11.90 11.22 12.99
CA VAL A 169 12.61 12.42 12.54
C VAL A 169 12.51 13.55 13.57
N SER A 170 11.38 13.69 14.26
CA SER A 170 11.23 14.72 15.30
C SER A 170 12.14 14.49 16.52
N LEU A 171 12.48 13.25 16.84
CA LEU A 171 13.37 12.89 17.94
C LEU A 171 14.85 12.93 17.55
N THR A 172 15.18 12.50 16.34
CA THR A 172 16.57 12.29 15.92
C THR A 172 17.12 13.41 15.04
N GLY A 173 16.24 14.17 14.36
CA GLY A 173 16.64 15.13 13.34
C GLY A 173 17.18 14.49 12.05
N ASP A 174 17.12 13.15 11.91
CA ASP A 174 17.69 12.42 10.79
C ASP A 174 16.69 12.30 9.61
N PRO A 175 16.89 13.04 8.50
CA PRO A 175 16.00 12.98 7.34
C PRO A 175 16.27 11.80 6.41
N ASN A 176 17.34 11.02 6.62
CA ASN A 176 17.74 9.94 5.71
C ASN A 176 16.66 8.89 5.52
N ILE A 177 15.83 8.66 6.55
CA ILE A 177 14.70 7.74 6.49
C ILE A 177 13.68 8.09 5.39
N TYR A 178 13.60 9.37 4.95
CA TYR A 178 12.74 9.81 3.84
C TYR A 178 13.30 9.41 2.47
N THR A 179 14.59 9.09 2.36
CA THR A 179 15.21 8.66 1.10
C THR A 179 14.86 7.24 0.72
N ILE A 180 14.36 6.45 1.67
CA ILE A 180 13.94 5.07 1.45
C ILE A 180 12.65 5.05 0.63
N PRO A 181 12.58 4.33 -0.49
CA PRO A 181 11.38 4.25 -1.33
C PRO A 181 10.32 3.32 -0.72
N TRP A 182 9.77 3.70 0.43
CA TRP A 182 8.83 2.90 1.20
C TRP A 182 7.62 2.41 0.40
N ASN A 183 7.16 3.21 -0.57
CA ASN A 183 6.07 2.84 -1.46
C ASN A 183 6.41 1.68 -2.44
N LYS A 184 7.71 1.37 -2.61
CA LYS A 184 8.18 0.21 -3.39
C LYS A 184 8.51 -0.99 -2.50
N ILE A 185 8.53 -0.80 -1.19
CA ILE A 185 8.94 -1.82 -0.22
C ILE A 185 7.71 -2.34 0.55
N LEU A 186 6.82 -1.45 0.98
CA LEU A 186 5.71 -1.81 1.86
C LEU A 186 4.41 -2.10 1.11
N GLY A 187 3.62 -3.01 1.70
CA GLY A 187 2.24 -3.31 1.34
C GLY A 187 1.43 -3.62 2.59
N PHE A 188 0.17 -3.20 2.65
CA PHE A 188 -0.64 -3.29 3.88
C PHE A 188 -1.81 -4.26 3.75
N PHE A 189 -2.19 -4.66 2.53
CA PHE A 189 -3.43 -5.39 2.27
C PHE A 189 -3.28 -6.91 2.30
N SER A 190 -2.05 -7.41 2.21
CA SER A 190 -1.75 -8.84 2.31
C SER A 190 -0.60 -9.08 3.27
N LYS A 191 -0.70 -10.12 4.10
CA LYS A 191 0.42 -10.64 4.89
C LYS A 191 1.37 -11.49 4.05
N THR A 192 0.94 -11.93 2.87
CA THR A 192 1.70 -12.76 1.95
C THR A 192 2.13 -11.91 0.75
N ILE A 193 3.38 -12.02 0.36
CA ILE A 193 3.93 -11.35 -0.82
C ILE A 193 3.72 -12.27 -2.02
N ASP A 194 3.16 -11.72 -3.13
CA ASP A 194 3.13 -12.44 -4.39
C ASP A 194 4.47 -12.27 -5.11
N PHE A 195 5.22 -13.36 -5.26
CA PHE A 195 6.54 -13.33 -5.87
C PHE A 195 6.52 -12.78 -7.30
N ASN A 196 5.47 -13.08 -8.07
CA ASN A 196 5.34 -12.66 -9.46
C ASN A 196 5.19 -11.13 -9.62
N TYR A 197 4.82 -10.44 -8.55
CA TYR A 197 4.63 -8.98 -8.52
C TYR A 197 5.55 -8.26 -7.53
N ILE A 198 6.48 -8.99 -6.89
CA ILE A 198 7.39 -8.40 -5.91
C ILE A 198 8.20 -7.25 -6.52
N SER A 199 8.36 -6.17 -5.76
CA SER A 199 9.20 -5.05 -6.18
C SER A 199 10.66 -5.49 -6.33
N PRO A 200 11.36 -5.11 -7.42
CA PRO A 200 12.80 -5.37 -7.58
C PRO A 200 13.63 -4.84 -6.42
N ILE A 201 13.24 -3.69 -5.88
CA ILE A 201 13.92 -3.06 -4.73
C ILE A 201 13.77 -3.92 -3.49
N LEU A 202 12.56 -4.39 -3.19
CA LEU A 202 12.32 -5.28 -2.05
C LEU A 202 13.09 -6.60 -2.21
N LEU A 203 13.02 -7.21 -3.39
CA LEU A 203 13.73 -8.46 -3.68
C LEU A 203 15.25 -8.30 -3.51
N LYS A 204 15.83 -7.14 -3.90
CA LYS A 204 17.26 -6.83 -3.70
C LYS A 204 17.61 -6.75 -2.21
N TYR A 205 16.75 -6.20 -1.37
CA TYR A 205 16.97 -6.20 0.09
C TYR A 205 16.88 -7.61 0.70
N MET A 206 15.99 -8.46 0.19
CA MET A 206 15.87 -9.86 0.63
C MET A 206 17.08 -10.70 0.17
N LEU A 207 17.62 -10.41 -1.01
CA LEU A 207 18.72 -11.13 -1.64
C LEU A 207 19.91 -10.17 -1.97
N PRO A 208 20.60 -9.63 -0.97
CA PRO A 208 21.61 -8.59 -1.18
C PRO A 208 22.82 -9.04 -2.03
N TYR A 209 23.09 -10.34 -2.06
CA TYR A 209 24.24 -10.92 -2.78
C TYR A 209 23.90 -11.31 -4.24
N VAL A 210 22.63 -11.32 -4.62
CA VAL A 210 22.21 -11.56 -6.00
C VAL A 210 22.43 -10.26 -6.79
N ASP A 211 23.03 -10.37 -7.96
CA ASP A 211 23.31 -9.22 -8.81
C ASP A 211 22.05 -8.54 -9.35
N ALA A 212 22.18 -7.28 -9.74
CA ALA A 212 21.03 -6.47 -10.16
C ALA A 212 20.40 -6.98 -11.48
N GLU A 213 21.20 -7.59 -12.37
CA GLU A 213 20.70 -8.13 -13.63
C GLU A 213 19.85 -9.38 -13.40
N SER A 214 20.28 -10.27 -12.51
CA SER A 214 19.50 -11.43 -12.09
C SER A 214 18.21 -11.03 -11.38
N ILE A 215 18.24 -10.02 -10.49
CA ILE A 215 17.03 -9.45 -9.88
C ILE A 215 16.09 -8.91 -10.96
N LYS A 216 16.61 -8.15 -11.91
CA LYS A 216 15.84 -7.61 -13.03
C LYS A 216 15.19 -8.72 -13.85
N LYS A 217 15.93 -9.77 -14.20
CA LYS A 217 15.40 -10.94 -14.94
C LYS A 217 14.24 -11.60 -14.19
N LEU A 218 14.35 -11.75 -12.87
CA LEU A 218 13.29 -12.33 -12.03
C LEU A 218 12.01 -11.50 -11.99
N THR A 219 12.13 -10.17 -12.07
CA THR A 219 11.02 -9.24 -11.87
C THR A 219 10.47 -8.64 -13.16
N THR A 220 11.26 -8.62 -14.25
CA THR A 220 10.83 -8.09 -15.57
C THR A 220 10.39 -9.19 -16.54
N ALA A 221 10.65 -10.44 -16.23
CA ALA A 221 10.16 -11.56 -17.02
C ALA A 221 8.63 -11.73 -16.86
N LYS A 222 7.86 -10.65 -17.08
CA LYS A 222 6.39 -10.59 -17.03
C LYS A 222 5.66 -11.59 -17.94
N ARG A 223 6.37 -12.45 -18.63
CA ARG A 223 5.81 -13.50 -19.48
C ARG A 223 5.93 -14.90 -18.89
N VAL A 224 6.60 -15.06 -17.74
CA VAL A 224 6.75 -16.38 -17.10
C VAL A 224 6.31 -16.22 -15.65
N ASN A 225 5.05 -16.57 -15.39
CA ASN A 225 4.57 -16.69 -14.02
C ASN A 225 5.23 -17.93 -13.38
N PHE A 226 5.98 -17.70 -12.33
CA PHE A 226 6.47 -18.80 -11.51
C PHE A 226 5.32 -19.39 -10.69
N SER A 227 5.25 -20.72 -10.64
CA SER A 227 4.22 -21.42 -9.87
C SER A 227 4.78 -22.16 -8.65
N LYS A 228 6.07 -22.45 -8.66
CA LYS A 228 6.74 -23.28 -7.64
C LYS A 228 8.16 -22.77 -7.39
N TRP A 229 8.67 -22.99 -6.19
CA TRP A 229 10.06 -22.65 -5.81
C TRP A 229 11.12 -23.26 -6.74
N LYS A 230 10.87 -24.45 -7.30
CA LYS A 230 11.80 -25.11 -8.21
C LYS A 230 11.97 -24.36 -9.54
N ASP A 231 10.95 -23.61 -9.94
CA ASP A 231 10.93 -22.92 -11.23
C ASP A 231 11.78 -21.63 -11.20
N LEU A 232 12.11 -21.12 -10.01
CA LEU A 232 12.95 -19.94 -9.87
C LEU A 232 14.41 -20.25 -10.27
N PRO A 233 15.03 -19.45 -11.14
CA PRO A 233 16.45 -19.58 -11.51
C PRO A 233 17.37 -18.99 -10.41
N LEU A 234 17.23 -19.46 -9.19
CA LEU A 234 17.98 -19.06 -8.01
C LEU A 234 18.68 -20.26 -7.39
N ALA A 235 19.81 -20.03 -6.72
CA ALA A 235 20.48 -21.01 -5.89
C ALA A 235 19.57 -21.51 -4.76
N LYS A 236 19.82 -22.72 -4.25
CA LYS A 236 19.01 -23.32 -3.17
C LYS A 236 19.02 -22.42 -1.93
N GLU A 237 20.18 -21.90 -1.57
CA GLU A 237 20.41 -21.02 -0.40
C GLU A 237 19.55 -19.75 -0.48
N ASP A 238 19.41 -19.15 -1.67
CA ASP A 238 18.62 -17.94 -1.89
C ASP A 238 17.11 -18.25 -1.85
N LYS A 239 16.70 -19.40 -2.40
CA LYS A 239 15.32 -19.88 -2.24
C LYS A 239 14.97 -20.11 -0.77
N ASP A 240 15.88 -20.69 0.00
CA ASP A 240 15.66 -20.98 1.42
C ASP A 240 15.64 -19.67 2.26
N LYS A 241 16.40 -18.63 1.88
CA LYS A 241 16.27 -17.29 2.46
C LYS A 241 14.89 -16.68 2.16
N LEU A 242 14.42 -16.76 0.91
CA LEU A 242 13.12 -16.20 0.53
C LEU A 242 11.94 -16.90 1.23
N LYS A 243 12.04 -18.20 1.49
CA LYS A 243 11.01 -18.97 2.23
C LYS A 243 10.80 -18.51 3.67
N LYS A 244 11.77 -17.79 4.25
CA LYS A 244 11.64 -17.21 5.59
C LYS A 244 10.67 -16.03 5.64
N TYR A 245 10.40 -15.43 4.48
CA TYR A 245 9.37 -14.43 4.31
C TYR A 245 8.08 -15.10 3.86
N ASN A 246 6.96 -14.52 4.19
CA ASN A 246 5.66 -15.07 3.79
C ASN A 246 5.43 -14.81 2.29
N ILE A 247 5.98 -15.65 1.43
CA ILE A 247 5.93 -15.53 -0.04
C ILE A 247 5.09 -16.65 -0.64
N SER A 248 4.22 -16.30 -1.58
CA SER A 248 3.46 -17.21 -2.44
C SER A 248 3.68 -16.83 -3.90
N PHE A 249 3.29 -17.72 -4.83
CA PHE A 249 3.31 -17.45 -6.28
C PHE A 249 1.94 -17.05 -6.83
N PHE A 250 0.95 -16.99 -5.96
CA PHE A 250 -0.39 -16.51 -6.27
C PHE A 250 -1.05 -15.97 -5.01
N VAL A 251 -1.36 -14.68 -5.02
CA VAL A 251 -2.09 -13.99 -3.96
C VAL A 251 -3.23 -13.20 -4.60
N PRO A 252 -4.48 -13.69 -4.52
CA PRO A 252 -5.62 -13.15 -5.26
C PRO A 252 -6.18 -11.87 -4.60
N ILE A 253 -5.37 -10.82 -4.56
CA ILE A 253 -5.75 -9.50 -4.06
C ILE A 253 -5.22 -8.42 -5.01
N VAL A 254 -6.09 -7.55 -5.50
CA VAL A 254 -5.76 -6.54 -6.49
C VAL A 254 -6.06 -5.13 -5.99
N GLU A 255 -5.23 -4.20 -6.44
CA GLU A 255 -5.46 -2.77 -6.33
C GLU A 255 -5.98 -2.26 -7.67
N GLY A 256 -7.18 -1.68 -7.69
CA GLY A 256 -7.75 -1.02 -8.85
C GLY A 256 -7.55 0.48 -8.76
N ASN A 257 -7.04 1.10 -9.83
CA ASN A 257 -6.91 2.54 -9.97
C ASN A 257 -7.92 3.00 -11.01
N LEU A 258 -8.85 3.83 -10.57
CA LEU A 258 -9.96 4.36 -11.37
C LEU A 258 -9.75 5.86 -11.60
N SER A 259 -9.74 6.27 -12.85
CA SER A 259 -9.79 7.67 -13.27
C SER A 259 -11.08 7.89 -14.02
N ILE A 260 -11.88 8.87 -13.60
CA ILE A 260 -13.13 9.27 -14.25
C ILE A 260 -12.99 10.71 -14.70
N LYS A 261 -13.29 10.96 -15.97
CA LYS A 261 -13.41 12.32 -16.52
C LYS A 261 -14.84 12.54 -16.96
N GLN A 262 -15.47 13.60 -16.45
CA GLN A 262 -16.81 14.05 -16.84
C GLN A 262 -16.76 15.57 -17.09
N ALA A 263 -17.02 15.97 -18.30
CA ALA A 263 -16.79 17.35 -18.75
C ALA A 263 -15.34 17.79 -18.42
N ASP A 264 -15.15 18.89 -17.70
CA ASP A 264 -13.82 19.42 -17.32
C ASP A 264 -13.31 18.87 -15.98
N GLN A 265 -14.04 17.96 -15.34
CA GLN A 265 -13.68 17.43 -14.02
C GLN A 265 -13.04 16.06 -14.11
N LYS A 266 -12.02 15.85 -13.26
CA LYS A 266 -11.36 14.56 -13.09
C LYS A 266 -11.49 14.10 -11.65
N SER A 267 -11.86 12.85 -11.47
CA SER A 267 -11.88 12.17 -10.18
C SER A 267 -10.99 10.93 -10.25
N PHE A 268 -10.25 10.70 -9.19
CA PHE A 268 -9.41 9.52 -9.06
C PHE A 268 -9.82 8.75 -7.82
N ALA A 269 -9.88 7.45 -7.96
CA ALA A 269 -10.09 6.56 -6.85
C ALA A 269 -9.15 5.36 -6.93
N ARG A 270 -8.77 4.88 -5.78
CA ARG A 270 -8.07 3.62 -5.60
C ARG A 270 -8.96 2.72 -4.75
N PHE A 271 -9.06 1.47 -5.10
CA PHE A 271 -9.71 0.47 -4.27
C PHE A 271 -8.90 -0.81 -4.24
N VAL A 272 -9.05 -1.58 -3.17
CA VAL A 272 -8.45 -2.91 -3.05
C VAL A 272 -9.55 -3.95 -2.99
N TYR A 273 -9.44 -4.97 -3.82
CA TYR A 273 -10.41 -6.05 -3.93
C TYR A 273 -9.75 -7.40 -3.62
N ASP A 274 -10.30 -8.09 -2.61
CA ASP A 274 -9.94 -9.48 -2.31
C ASP A 274 -10.80 -10.42 -3.15
N ILE A 275 -10.17 -11.06 -4.14
CA ILE A 275 -10.84 -11.95 -5.11
C ILE A 275 -11.37 -13.21 -4.39
N LYS A 276 -10.62 -13.73 -3.40
CA LYS A 276 -11.02 -14.91 -2.64
C LYS A 276 -12.22 -14.65 -1.74
N GLN A 277 -12.21 -13.49 -1.05
CA GLN A 277 -13.31 -13.07 -0.18
C GLN A 277 -14.45 -12.40 -0.96
N LYS A 278 -14.24 -12.09 -2.23
CA LYS A 278 -15.21 -11.43 -3.14
C LYS A 278 -15.72 -10.09 -2.61
N LYS A 279 -14.83 -9.29 -2.00
CA LYS A 279 -15.20 -8.00 -1.40
C LYS A 279 -14.13 -6.93 -1.61
N VAL A 280 -14.59 -5.68 -1.62
CA VAL A 280 -13.71 -4.51 -1.48
C VAL A 280 -13.25 -4.42 -0.03
N VAL A 281 -11.95 -4.26 0.17
CA VAL A 281 -11.32 -4.19 1.50
C VAL A 281 -10.81 -2.80 1.84
N ASP A 282 -10.59 -1.95 0.83
CA ASP A 282 -10.18 -0.56 1.01
C ASP A 282 -10.63 0.31 -0.15
N ILE A 283 -10.93 1.58 0.11
CA ILE A 283 -11.23 2.60 -0.90
C ILE A 283 -10.58 3.92 -0.49
N GLY A 284 -9.84 4.51 -1.41
CA GLY A 284 -9.27 5.85 -1.29
C GLY A 284 -9.72 6.75 -2.43
N PHE A 285 -9.99 8.01 -2.14
CA PHE A 285 -10.39 9.01 -3.14
C PHE A 285 -9.39 10.14 -3.19
N LYS A 286 -9.13 10.63 -4.40
CA LYS A 286 -8.44 11.89 -4.66
C LYS A 286 -9.30 12.66 -5.67
N ILE A 287 -9.81 13.81 -5.26
CA ILE A 287 -10.56 14.75 -6.11
C ILE A 287 -9.62 15.92 -6.35
N ASP A 288 -9.31 16.17 -7.62
CA ASP A 288 -8.51 17.33 -8.04
C ASP A 288 -9.44 18.48 -8.40
#